data_dc4a888b7bcb4d91f8753e64dc9df7a7
#
_entry.id   dc4a888b7bcb4d91f8753e64dc9df7a7
#
_cell.length_a   1.000
_cell.length_b   1.000
_cell.length_c   1.000
_cell.angle_alpha   90.00
_cell.angle_beta   90.00
_cell.angle_gamma   90.00
#
_symmetry.space_group_name_H-M   'P 1'
#
loop_
_entity.id
_entity.type
_entity.pdbx_description
1 polymer ?
#
loop_
_entity_poly.entity_id
_entity_poly.type
_entity_poly.pdbx_seq_one_letter_code
_entity_poly.pdbx_strand_id
1 'polypeptide(L)'
;EDIDALQEIIRILRKAGAKSDASRMCGVHIHIGANGHTPKTMRNLTNIMASHEGLLAEALELDRNRIGRYCKMVDPRFLASLNKKKPSTMSGFADVWYKSQNEDYARSHHYNGSRYHMLNFHATFTKGTIEFRLFQFDAPKDGKQNGLHAGQLKSYIQLCLALSQMAKEAKGASPKPQQNENPKYAMRTWL
;
A
#
# COMPACT_ATOMS: atom_id res chain seq x y z
N GLU A 1 15.10 -2.96 -16.90
CA GLU A 1 15.31 -4.36 -17.30
C GLU A 1 14.30 -5.29 -16.62
N ASP A 2 14.26 -5.39 -15.29
CA ASP A 2 13.34 -6.30 -14.58
C ASP A 2 11.86 -5.94 -14.76
N ILE A 3 11.54 -4.65 -14.85
CA ILE A 3 10.16 -4.19 -15.07
C ILE A 3 9.67 -4.61 -16.46
N ASP A 4 10.52 -4.56 -17.46
CA ASP A 4 10.14 -4.92 -18.82
C ASP A 4 9.92 -6.44 -18.95
N ALA A 5 10.76 -7.25 -18.31
CA ALA A 5 10.59 -8.69 -18.20
C ALA A 5 9.27 -9.04 -17.47
N LEU A 6 8.97 -8.36 -16.36
CA LEU A 6 7.74 -8.55 -15.61
C LEU A 6 6.51 -8.18 -16.47
N GLN A 7 6.57 -7.09 -17.23
CA GLN A 7 5.50 -6.70 -18.16
C GLN A 7 5.26 -7.76 -19.23
N GLU A 8 6.33 -8.37 -19.77
CA GLU A 8 6.20 -9.44 -20.76
C GLU A 8 5.56 -10.70 -20.16
N ILE A 9 5.95 -11.08 -18.95
CA ILE A 9 5.30 -12.18 -18.21
C ILE A 9 3.78 -11.92 -18.09
N ILE A 10 3.37 -10.72 -17.70
CA ILE A 10 1.95 -10.37 -17.59
C ILE A 10 1.24 -10.45 -18.94
N ARG A 11 1.88 -10.03 -20.04
CA ARG A 11 1.30 -10.16 -21.39
C ARG A 11 1.11 -11.61 -21.80
N ILE A 12 2.10 -12.46 -21.52
CA ILE A 12 2.06 -13.91 -21.82
C ILE A 12 0.94 -14.56 -21.01
N LEU A 13 0.86 -14.31 -19.71
CA LEU A 13 -0.20 -14.82 -18.84
C LEU A 13 -1.59 -14.40 -19.32
N ARG A 14 -1.76 -13.14 -19.72
CA ARG A 14 -3.01 -12.63 -20.26
C ARG A 14 -3.40 -13.33 -21.56
N LYS A 15 -2.44 -13.53 -22.50
CA LYS A 15 -2.66 -14.27 -23.75
C LYS A 15 -3.02 -15.74 -23.49
N ALA A 16 -2.45 -16.34 -22.46
CA ALA A 16 -2.76 -17.71 -22.03
C ALA A 16 -4.14 -17.84 -21.29
N GLY A 17 -4.89 -16.73 -21.15
CA GLY A 17 -6.21 -16.73 -20.54
C GLY A 17 -6.22 -16.61 -19.01
N ALA A 18 -5.07 -16.31 -18.37
CA ALA A 18 -5.02 -16.05 -16.94
C ALA A 18 -5.87 -14.81 -16.59
N LYS A 19 -6.55 -14.88 -15.45
CA LYS A 19 -7.47 -13.83 -14.98
C LYS A 19 -7.10 -13.41 -13.56
N SER A 20 -7.00 -12.09 -13.35
CA SER A 20 -6.81 -11.49 -12.04
C SER A 20 -7.47 -10.12 -12.04
N ASP A 21 -8.54 -9.97 -11.28
CA ASP A 21 -9.29 -8.71 -11.19
C ASP A 21 -10.06 -8.63 -9.87
N ALA A 22 -10.62 -7.45 -9.59
CA ALA A 22 -11.35 -7.19 -8.35
C ALA A 22 -12.59 -8.08 -8.19
N SER A 23 -13.30 -8.45 -9.28
CA SER A 23 -14.50 -9.29 -9.20
C SER A 23 -14.19 -10.70 -8.71
N ARG A 24 -12.93 -11.13 -8.80
CA ARG A 24 -12.41 -12.42 -8.31
C ARG A 24 -11.73 -12.30 -6.95
N MET A 25 -11.89 -11.17 -6.27
CA MET A 25 -11.24 -10.89 -4.99
C MET A 25 -9.69 -10.94 -5.07
N CYS A 26 -9.12 -10.84 -6.27
CA CYS A 26 -7.69 -10.81 -6.47
C CYS A 26 -7.13 -9.43 -6.15
N GLY A 27 -6.03 -9.40 -5.39
CA GLY A 27 -5.25 -8.20 -5.12
C GLY A 27 -3.86 -8.30 -5.72
N VAL A 28 -3.24 -7.14 -5.94
CA VAL A 28 -1.83 -7.02 -6.28
C VAL A 28 -1.10 -6.50 -5.06
N HIS A 29 -0.11 -7.24 -4.59
CA HIS A 29 0.72 -6.86 -3.47
C HIS A 29 2.13 -6.56 -3.97
N ILE A 30 2.66 -5.40 -3.58
CA ILE A 30 3.99 -4.97 -3.97
C ILE A 30 4.84 -4.84 -2.72
N HIS A 31 5.94 -5.56 -2.67
CA HIS A 31 6.93 -5.48 -1.63
C HIS A 31 8.12 -4.68 -2.12
N ILE A 32 8.50 -3.66 -1.37
CA ILE A 32 9.74 -2.91 -1.59
C ILE A 32 10.68 -3.16 -0.41
N GLY A 33 11.99 -3.15 -0.65
CA GLY A 33 12.96 -3.30 0.42
C GLY A 33 12.82 -2.20 1.48
N ALA A 34 12.81 -2.59 2.75
CA ALA A 34 12.79 -1.65 3.87
C ALA A 34 14.16 -1.01 4.16
N ASN A 35 15.21 -1.44 3.48
CA ASN A 35 16.55 -0.91 3.64
C ASN A 35 16.60 0.60 3.39
N GLY A 36 17.33 1.32 4.25
CA GLY A 36 17.41 2.78 4.21
C GLY A 36 16.19 3.50 4.80
N HIS A 37 15.17 2.78 5.26
CA HIS A 37 14.13 3.35 6.09
C HIS A 37 14.50 3.35 7.56
N THR A 38 14.19 4.45 8.24
CA THR A 38 14.27 4.62 9.69
C THR A 38 12.85 4.69 10.26
N PRO A 39 12.66 4.59 11.59
CA PRO A 39 11.33 4.83 12.20
C PRO A 39 10.72 6.18 11.81
N LYS A 40 11.56 7.21 11.63
CA LYS A 40 11.11 8.53 11.17
C LYS A 40 10.57 8.48 9.75
N THR A 41 11.28 7.86 8.83
CA THR A 41 10.85 7.78 7.42
C THR A 41 9.65 6.85 7.24
N MET A 42 9.53 5.79 8.04
CA MET A 42 8.33 4.95 8.08
C MET A 42 7.11 5.72 8.63
N ARG A 43 7.31 6.59 9.63
CA ARG A 43 6.26 7.50 10.08
C ARG A 43 5.86 8.48 8.99
N ASN A 44 6.81 9.03 8.25
CA ASN A 44 6.52 9.89 7.09
C ASN A 44 5.68 9.13 6.07
N LEU A 45 6.07 7.90 5.71
CA LEU A 45 5.32 7.06 4.78
C LEU A 45 3.90 6.78 5.27
N THR A 46 3.75 6.47 6.57
CA THR A 46 2.42 6.28 7.18
C THR A 46 1.57 7.54 7.05
N ASN A 47 2.13 8.70 7.34
CA ASN A 47 1.42 9.98 7.27
C ASN A 47 1.06 10.36 5.82
N ILE A 48 1.96 10.12 4.86
CA ILE A 48 1.70 10.31 3.43
C ILE A 48 0.55 9.40 3.00
N MET A 49 0.58 8.12 3.36
CA MET A 49 -0.51 7.21 3.06
C MET A 49 -1.82 7.67 3.70
N ALA A 50 -1.84 7.92 5.01
CA ALA A 50 -3.04 8.34 5.72
C ALA A 50 -3.70 9.62 5.14
N SER A 51 -2.89 10.53 4.62
CA SER A 51 -3.40 11.77 4.00
C SER A 51 -3.93 11.57 2.57
N HIS A 52 -3.58 10.47 1.88
CA HIS A 52 -3.91 10.25 0.47
C HIS A 52 -4.65 8.95 0.18
N GLU A 53 -4.81 8.04 1.15
CA GLU A 53 -5.41 6.73 0.89
C GLU A 53 -6.87 6.80 0.42
N GLY A 54 -7.64 7.80 0.85
CA GLY A 54 -8.98 8.05 0.32
C GLY A 54 -8.93 8.46 -1.16
N LEU A 55 -8.01 9.36 -1.50
CA LEU A 55 -7.77 9.79 -2.88
C LEU A 55 -7.29 8.62 -3.77
N LEU A 56 -6.36 7.81 -3.25
CA LEU A 56 -5.88 6.61 -3.93
C LEU A 56 -7.01 5.60 -4.16
N ALA A 57 -7.85 5.36 -3.14
CA ALA A 57 -8.98 4.44 -3.25
C ALA A 57 -9.96 4.86 -4.35
N GLU A 58 -10.23 6.15 -4.45
CA GLU A 58 -11.15 6.70 -5.46
C GLU A 58 -10.50 6.74 -6.85
N ALA A 59 -9.29 7.28 -6.96
CA ALA A 59 -8.59 7.42 -8.25
C ALA A 59 -8.26 6.06 -8.90
N LEU A 60 -7.99 5.03 -8.10
CA LEU A 60 -7.71 3.67 -8.54
C LEU A 60 -8.97 2.79 -8.59
N GLU A 61 -10.15 3.34 -8.33
CA GLU A 61 -11.43 2.62 -8.32
C GLU A 61 -11.35 1.32 -7.48
N LEU A 62 -10.75 1.39 -6.28
CA LEU A 62 -10.52 0.21 -5.45
C LEU A 62 -11.84 -0.41 -4.98
N ASP A 63 -11.94 -1.73 -5.02
CA ASP A 63 -13.12 -2.46 -4.56
C ASP A 63 -13.37 -2.25 -3.06
N ARG A 64 -14.59 -1.82 -2.72
CA ARG A 64 -14.97 -1.49 -1.33
C ARG A 64 -14.92 -2.68 -0.38
N ASN A 65 -15.22 -3.89 -0.87
CA ASN A 65 -15.16 -5.10 -0.05
C ASN A 65 -13.70 -5.43 0.30
N ARG A 66 -12.78 -5.20 -0.65
CA ARG A 66 -11.35 -5.35 -0.39
C ARG A 66 -10.86 -4.34 0.64
N ILE A 67 -11.24 -3.06 0.50
CA ILE A 67 -10.87 -2.00 1.46
C ILE A 67 -11.39 -2.36 2.86
N GLY A 68 -12.61 -2.83 2.99
CA GLY A 68 -13.19 -3.21 4.29
C GLY A 68 -12.55 -4.44 4.93
N ARG A 69 -11.89 -5.31 4.17
CA ARG A 69 -11.46 -6.62 4.65
C ARG A 69 -9.96 -6.89 4.54
N TYR A 70 -9.36 -6.67 3.36
CA TYR A 70 -8.01 -7.15 3.03
C TYR A 70 -6.96 -6.06 2.90
N CYS A 71 -7.38 -4.81 2.67
CA CYS A 71 -6.51 -3.66 2.53
C CYS A 71 -7.15 -2.42 3.18
N LYS A 72 -7.40 -2.51 4.49
CA LYS A 72 -7.96 -1.40 5.28
C LYS A 72 -7.06 -0.17 5.20
N MET A 73 -7.65 0.99 5.34
CA MET A 73 -6.91 2.24 5.54
C MET A 73 -6.07 2.18 6.81
N VAL A 74 -5.16 3.12 6.97
CA VAL A 74 -4.33 3.22 8.18
C VAL A 74 -5.21 3.27 9.42
N ASP A 75 -4.95 2.39 10.40
CA ASP A 75 -5.71 2.38 11.66
C ASP A 75 -5.52 3.71 12.40
N PRO A 76 -6.61 4.44 12.74
CA PRO A 76 -6.51 5.74 13.40
C PRO A 76 -5.80 5.68 14.77
N ARG A 77 -5.90 4.57 15.50
CA ARG A 77 -5.23 4.38 16.80
C ARG A 77 -3.72 4.23 16.59
N PHE A 78 -3.33 3.47 15.55
CA PHE A 78 -1.94 3.37 15.15
C PHE A 78 -1.39 4.73 14.74
N LEU A 79 -2.08 5.45 13.86
CA LEU A 79 -1.68 6.77 13.38
C LEU A 79 -1.48 7.77 14.52
N ALA A 80 -2.46 7.86 15.43
CA ALA A 80 -2.39 8.73 16.59
C ALA A 80 -1.23 8.36 17.52
N SER A 81 -1.09 7.06 17.84
CA SER A 81 -0.02 6.56 18.71
C SER A 81 1.37 6.80 18.10
N LEU A 82 1.54 6.55 16.79
CA LEU A 82 2.78 6.75 16.07
C LEU A 82 3.21 8.23 16.07
N ASN A 83 2.28 9.14 15.82
CA ASN A 83 2.58 10.58 15.80
C ASN A 83 2.79 11.18 17.20
N LYS A 84 2.17 10.59 18.22
CA LYS A 84 2.39 10.98 19.61
C LYS A 84 3.75 10.48 20.14
N LYS A 85 4.03 9.19 19.97
CA LYS A 85 5.22 8.53 20.54
C LYS A 85 6.50 8.79 19.76
N LYS A 86 6.41 8.95 18.45
CA LYS A 86 7.56 9.18 17.54
C LYS A 86 8.74 8.24 17.84
N PRO A 87 8.56 6.91 17.74
CA PRO A 87 9.62 5.97 18.11
C PRO A 87 10.92 6.24 17.34
N SER A 88 12.05 6.09 18.03
CA SER A 88 13.39 6.28 17.46
C SER A 88 14.06 4.97 17.03
N THR A 89 13.49 3.82 17.43
CA THR A 89 14.00 2.49 17.09
C THR A 89 12.96 1.66 16.32
N MET A 90 13.43 0.70 15.52
CA MET A 90 12.54 -0.21 14.79
C MET A 90 11.71 -1.08 15.74
N SER A 91 12.27 -1.51 16.87
CA SER A 91 11.52 -2.22 17.90
C SER A 91 10.42 -1.36 18.49
N GLY A 92 10.70 -0.09 18.81
CA GLY A 92 9.68 0.86 19.28
C GLY A 92 8.60 1.12 18.23
N PHE A 93 8.95 1.15 16.94
CA PHE A 93 7.96 1.27 15.87
C PHE A 93 7.07 0.01 15.80
N ALA A 94 7.67 -1.19 15.90
CA ALA A 94 6.92 -2.45 15.95
C ALA A 94 5.97 -2.51 17.15
N ASP A 95 6.41 -2.04 18.31
CA ASP A 95 5.56 -1.94 19.52
C ASP A 95 4.34 -1.07 19.27
N VAL A 96 4.53 0.09 18.63
CA VAL A 96 3.40 0.97 18.29
C VAL A 96 2.49 0.31 17.27
N TRP A 97 3.04 -0.36 16.25
CA TRP A 97 2.28 -1.05 15.22
C TRP A 97 1.37 -2.12 15.79
N TYR A 98 1.92 -3.07 16.54
CA TYR A 98 1.15 -4.22 17.02
C TYR A 98 0.21 -3.86 18.18
N LYS A 99 0.70 -3.11 19.18
CA LYS A 99 -0.11 -2.78 20.37
C LYS A 99 -1.32 -1.91 20.06
N SER A 100 -1.19 -0.96 19.13
CA SER A 100 -2.31 -0.09 18.76
C SER A 100 -3.43 -0.83 18.01
N GLN A 101 -3.14 -1.99 17.43
CA GLN A 101 -4.08 -2.81 16.69
C GLN A 101 -4.55 -4.06 17.46
N ASN A 102 -4.11 -4.24 18.71
CA ASN A 102 -4.35 -5.43 19.51
C ASN A 102 -3.82 -6.74 18.90
N GLU A 103 -2.70 -6.65 18.17
CA GLU A 103 -2.09 -7.78 17.45
C GLU A 103 -0.72 -8.18 18.04
N ASP A 104 -0.45 -7.75 19.29
CA ASP A 104 0.84 -7.92 19.95
C ASP A 104 1.16 -9.39 20.30
N TYR A 105 0.13 -10.19 20.49
CA TYR A 105 0.24 -11.59 20.93
C TYR A 105 0.79 -12.57 19.89
N ALA A 106 0.81 -12.16 18.61
CA ALA A 106 1.17 -13.04 17.50
C ALA A 106 2.10 -12.36 16.48
N ARG A 107 3.11 -11.60 16.96
CA ARG A 107 4.03 -10.82 16.11
C ARG A 107 4.77 -11.66 15.07
N SER A 108 5.11 -12.90 15.37
CA SER A 108 5.80 -13.81 14.44
C SER A 108 4.86 -14.59 13.53
N HIS A 109 3.56 -14.55 13.79
CA HIS A 109 2.59 -15.33 13.04
C HIS A 109 2.37 -14.76 11.65
N HIS A 110 2.57 -15.57 10.60
CA HIS A 110 2.46 -15.16 9.20
C HIS A 110 1.12 -14.46 8.87
N TYR A 111 0.03 -14.92 9.46
CA TYR A 111 -1.32 -14.37 9.25
C TYR A 111 -1.75 -13.41 10.36
N ASN A 112 -0.80 -12.70 11.00
CA ASN A 112 -1.13 -11.66 11.97
C ASN A 112 -2.13 -10.65 11.38
N GLY A 113 -3.17 -10.30 12.12
CA GLY A 113 -4.28 -9.47 11.63
C GLY A 113 -3.88 -8.06 11.23
N SER A 114 -2.79 -7.54 11.79
CA SER A 114 -2.25 -6.22 11.45
C SER A 114 -1.84 -6.08 9.99
N ARG A 115 -1.61 -7.19 9.27
CA ARG A 115 -1.21 -7.19 7.86
C ARG A 115 -2.28 -6.68 6.89
N TYR A 116 -3.56 -6.67 7.29
CA TYR A 116 -4.68 -6.38 6.39
C TYR A 116 -4.96 -4.88 6.22
N HIS A 117 -3.89 -4.10 5.99
CA HIS A 117 -3.93 -2.68 5.66
C HIS A 117 -3.34 -2.39 4.29
N MET A 118 -3.71 -1.25 3.68
CA MET A 118 -3.12 -0.79 2.41
C MET A 118 -1.61 -0.73 2.49
N LEU A 119 -1.09 -0.23 3.61
CA LEU A 119 0.32 -0.21 3.95
C LEU A 119 0.56 -1.19 5.11
N ASN A 120 1.30 -2.26 4.85
CA ASN A 120 1.55 -3.33 5.81
C ASN A 120 3.00 -3.34 6.27
N PHE A 121 3.22 -2.98 7.54
CA PHE A 121 4.52 -3.05 8.19
C PHE A 121 4.79 -4.39 8.91
N HIS A 122 3.80 -5.27 9.05
CA HIS A 122 4.09 -6.64 9.53
C HIS A 122 5.13 -7.32 8.63
N ALA A 123 5.06 -7.11 7.30
CA ALA A 123 6.06 -7.58 6.37
C ALA A 123 7.47 -6.98 6.63
N THR A 124 7.55 -5.78 7.21
CA THR A 124 8.84 -5.16 7.53
C THR A 124 9.56 -5.91 8.65
N PHE A 125 8.81 -6.31 9.67
CA PHE A 125 9.39 -7.00 10.83
C PHE A 125 9.66 -8.49 10.59
N THR A 126 8.95 -9.10 9.63
CA THR A 126 9.04 -10.54 9.34
C THR A 126 9.85 -10.87 8.09
N LYS A 127 9.92 -9.95 7.13
CA LYS A 127 10.54 -10.18 5.80
C LYS A 127 11.51 -9.08 5.38
N GLY A 128 11.64 -8.00 6.14
CA GLY A 128 12.48 -6.85 5.77
C GLY A 128 11.94 -6.03 4.59
N THR A 129 10.64 -6.09 4.30
CA THR A 129 10.00 -5.36 3.20
C THR A 129 8.82 -4.53 3.67
N ILE A 130 8.56 -3.41 3.02
CA ILE A 130 7.30 -2.66 3.17
C ILE A 130 6.35 -3.18 2.10
N GLU A 131 5.17 -3.66 2.52
CA GLU A 131 4.18 -4.20 1.59
C GLU A 131 3.05 -3.22 1.36
N PHE A 132 2.81 -2.91 0.09
CA PHE A 132 1.63 -2.18 -0.38
C PHE A 132 0.60 -3.18 -0.90
N ARG A 133 -0.57 -3.25 -0.23
CA ARG A 133 -1.60 -4.25 -0.49
C ARG A 133 -2.84 -3.70 -1.19
N LEU A 134 -2.87 -2.42 -1.49
CA LEU A 134 -4.07 -1.73 -1.98
C LEU A 134 -4.44 -2.10 -3.42
N PHE A 135 -3.49 -2.44 -4.26
CA PHE A 135 -3.70 -2.52 -5.69
C PHE A 135 -4.54 -3.72 -6.14
N GLN A 136 -5.13 -3.57 -7.29
CA GLN A 136 -5.92 -4.57 -8.00
C GLN A 136 -5.90 -4.27 -9.50
N PHE A 137 -6.21 -5.27 -10.31
CA PHE A 137 -6.55 -5.01 -11.71
C PHE A 137 -8.05 -4.72 -11.84
N ASP A 138 -8.43 -3.98 -12.88
CA ASP A 138 -9.81 -3.60 -13.11
C ASP A 138 -10.68 -4.83 -13.42
N ALA A 139 -11.90 -4.82 -12.89
CA ALA A 139 -12.90 -5.80 -13.27
C ALA A 139 -13.29 -5.61 -14.76
N PRO A 140 -13.77 -6.68 -15.43
CA PRO A 140 -14.30 -6.57 -16.79
C PRO A 140 -15.43 -5.52 -16.86
N LYS A 141 -15.33 -4.63 -17.84
CA LYS A 141 -16.37 -3.61 -18.14
C LYS A 141 -16.78 -3.75 -19.62
N ASP A 142 -18.05 -3.66 -19.90
CA ASP A 142 -18.63 -3.61 -21.26
C ASP A 142 -18.20 -4.78 -22.17
N GLY A 143 -18.16 -6.00 -21.63
CA GLY A 143 -17.79 -7.20 -22.35
C GLY A 143 -16.29 -7.29 -22.72
N LYS A 144 -15.48 -6.29 -22.37
CA LYS A 144 -14.02 -6.32 -22.57
C LYS A 144 -13.37 -7.10 -21.43
N GLN A 145 -12.42 -7.97 -21.77
CA GLN A 145 -11.56 -8.60 -20.78
C GLN A 145 -10.59 -7.56 -20.22
N ASN A 146 -10.90 -7.05 -19.03
CA ASN A 146 -9.95 -6.34 -18.19
C ASN A 146 -9.21 -7.37 -17.30
N GLY A 147 -8.50 -6.95 -16.29
CA GLY A 147 -7.71 -7.82 -15.45
C GLY A 147 -6.23 -7.61 -15.70
N LEU A 148 -5.46 -8.68 -15.84
CA LEU A 148 -4.00 -8.58 -15.98
C LEU A 148 -3.58 -7.49 -16.98
N HIS A 149 -2.95 -6.42 -16.47
CA HIS A 149 -2.54 -5.27 -17.27
C HIS A 149 -1.09 -4.87 -16.95
N ALA A 150 -0.20 -5.11 -17.90
CA ALA A 150 1.25 -4.86 -17.75
C ALA A 150 1.59 -3.41 -17.41
N GLY A 151 0.88 -2.46 -18.01
CA GLY A 151 1.06 -1.03 -17.74
C GLY A 151 0.63 -0.63 -16.33
N GLN A 152 -0.51 -1.12 -15.85
CA GLN A 152 -0.96 -0.87 -14.47
C GLN A 152 0.05 -1.41 -13.45
N LEU A 153 0.56 -2.64 -13.65
CA LEU A 153 1.55 -3.20 -12.74
C LEU A 153 2.81 -2.35 -12.68
N LYS A 154 3.33 -1.89 -13.84
CA LYS A 154 4.46 -0.96 -13.90
C LYS A 154 4.17 0.32 -13.10
N SER A 155 3.02 0.95 -13.32
CA SER A 155 2.62 2.18 -12.61
C SER A 155 2.52 1.96 -11.09
N TYR A 156 1.99 0.83 -10.65
CA TYR A 156 1.88 0.51 -9.23
C TYR A 156 3.26 0.35 -8.56
N ILE A 157 4.21 -0.32 -9.25
CA ILE A 157 5.58 -0.45 -8.76
C ILE A 157 6.25 0.93 -8.66
N GLN A 158 6.13 1.74 -9.72
CA GLN A 158 6.69 3.09 -9.75
C GLN A 158 6.12 3.97 -8.63
N LEU A 159 4.80 3.90 -8.39
CA LEU A 159 4.16 4.62 -7.29
C LEU A 159 4.71 4.19 -5.93
N CYS A 160 4.86 2.89 -5.67
CA CYS A 160 5.42 2.39 -4.40
C CYS A 160 6.84 2.90 -4.18
N LEU A 161 7.67 2.88 -5.22
CA LEU A 161 9.05 3.39 -5.15
C LEU A 161 9.08 4.90 -4.91
N ALA A 162 8.22 5.67 -5.60
CA ALA A 162 8.11 7.11 -5.44
C ALA A 162 7.67 7.49 -4.02
N LEU A 163 6.64 6.81 -3.48
CA LEU A 163 6.17 7.01 -2.10
C LEU A 163 7.26 6.71 -1.07
N SER A 164 8.00 5.62 -1.27
CA SER A 164 9.15 5.27 -0.43
C SER A 164 10.23 6.35 -0.46
N GLN A 165 10.58 6.83 -1.64
CA GLN A 165 11.60 7.85 -1.81
C GLN A 165 11.15 9.18 -1.20
N MET A 166 9.92 9.61 -1.48
CA MET A 166 9.33 10.81 -0.88
C MET A 166 9.37 10.75 0.66
N ALA A 167 9.05 9.59 1.25
CA ALA A 167 9.06 9.42 2.69
C ALA A 167 10.49 9.50 3.29
N LYS A 168 11.50 9.06 2.55
CA LYS A 168 12.92 9.15 2.96
C LYS A 168 13.44 10.58 2.90
N GLU A 169 13.06 11.34 1.88
CA GLU A 169 13.53 12.72 1.65
C GLU A 169 12.78 13.76 2.48
N ALA A 170 11.52 13.47 2.83
CA ALA A 170 10.68 14.40 3.56
C ALA A 170 11.23 14.69 4.97
N LYS A 171 11.39 15.97 5.31
CA LYS A 171 11.71 16.41 6.68
C LYS A 171 10.62 15.98 7.68
N GLY A 172 9.37 15.94 7.24
CA GLY A 172 8.18 15.48 7.94
C GLY A 172 6.99 15.40 6.99
N ALA A 173 5.94 14.68 7.39
CA ALA A 173 4.70 14.58 6.63
C ALA A 173 3.50 14.75 7.56
N SER A 174 2.45 15.40 7.07
CA SER A 174 1.18 15.57 7.78
C SER A 174 0.26 14.38 7.48
N PRO A 175 -0.43 13.83 8.48
CA PRO A 175 -1.43 12.78 8.27
C PRO A 175 -2.82 13.33 7.91
N LYS A 176 -2.98 14.66 7.83
CA LYS A 176 -4.29 15.28 7.57
C LYS A 176 -4.71 15.02 6.13
N PRO A 177 -5.89 14.42 5.87
CA PRO A 177 -6.42 14.28 4.52
C PRO A 177 -6.56 15.65 3.85
N GLN A 178 -6.20 15.70 2.59
CA GLN A 178 -6.49 16.88 1.77
C GLN A 178 -7.93 16.77 1.27
N GLN A 179 -8.71 17.82 1.47
CA GLN A 179 -10.04 17.93 0.86
C GLN A 179 -9.86 18.37 -0.59
N ASN A 180 -10.32 17.56 -1.52
CA ASN A 180 -10.23 17.84 -2.94
C ASN A 180 -11.61 17.69 -3.58
N GLU A 181 -12.07 18.72 -4.29
CA GLU A 181 -13.33 18.69 -5.03
C GLU A 181 -13.24 17.78 -6.27
N ASN A 182 -12.03 17.59 -6.82
CA ASN A 182 -11.78 16.74 -7.97
C ASN A 182 -10.63 15.76 -7.69
N PRO A 183 -10.95 14.51 -7.28
CA PRO A 183 -9.94 13.50 -6.91
C PRO A 183 -8.97 13.14 -8.03
N LYS A 184 -9.45 13.08 -9.27
CA LYS A 184 -8.58 12.77 -10.43
C LYS A 184 -7.56 13.88 -10.69
N TYR A 185 -7.98 15.12 -10.60
CA TYR A 185 -7.07 16.26 -10.73
C TYR A 185 -6.09 16.32 -9.56
N ALA A 186 -6.56 16.13 -8.34
CA ALA A 186 -5.72 16.11 -7.15
C ALA A 186 -4.65 15.01 -7.23
N MET A 187 -5.02 13.81 -7.68
CA MET A 187 -4.08 12.70 -7.88
C MET A 187 -3.03 13.05 -8.94
N ARG A 188 -3.43 13.67 -10.05
CA ARG A 188 -2.53 14.07 -11.13
C ARG A 188 -1.54 15.16 -10.73
N THR A 189 -1.93 16.06 -9.85
CA THR A 189 -1.06 17.14 -9.36
C THR A 189 -0.16 16.71 -8.21
N TRP A 190 -0.52 15.64 -7.52
CA TRP A 190 0.28 15.09 -6.42
C TRP A 190 1.41 14.18 -6.92
N LEU A 191 1.22 13.45 -8.02
CA LEU A 191 2.22 12.59 -8.66
C LEU A 191 3.21 13.39 -9.51
#